data_745caded643437ff1dc2d870fe08129b
#
_entry.id   745caded643437ff1dc2d870fe08129b
#
_cell.length_a   1.000
_cell.length_b   1.000
_cell.length_c   1.000
_cell.angle_alpha   90.00
_cell.angle_beta   90.00
_cell.angle_gamma   90.00
#
_symmetry.space_group_name_H-M   'P 1'
#
loop_
_entity.id
_entity.type
_entity.pdbx_description
1 polymer ?
#
loop_
_entity_poly.entity_id
_entity_poly.type
_entity_poly.pdbx_seq_one_letter_code
_entity_poly.pdbx_strand_id
1 'polypeptide(L)'
;DKWEYNEETGCVCIHDTEPFHEYTVSFLAYIIWDPVHMYNAVTNGWKDFEHQITFDVRQPKTHKYSMERLRKYCAEHPYVNVIRYTTFFHQFTLVFDELKREKFVDWYGYSSSVSPYILEQFEREVGYKFRPEFIIDQGYHNNQYRVPSKEYKDFQAFQRREVAKLAKEMVDITHECGKEAMMFLGDHWIGTEPFMEEFATIGLDAVVGSVGNGSTLRLISDIEGVKYTEGRFLPYFFPDTFCDGGDPVKEAKENWITARRAILRKPIDRIGYGGYLKLTLDFPEFLDYVENVCNEFRELYENAKGTIPYCVRKVAVLNSWGKIRSWGCHMVHHALYQKQNYSYAGIIEALSGAPFDVRFISFDDILANPEILKDLDVIINVGDGDTAHTGGGIWENPAISAAIREFVYNGGGFIGVGEPSGHQFQGHYLQLADMLGVEKETGFTLNYDKYNWEEHPDHFILADTTKPVDFGEGKKNIFAYEDTEILVQREKEVQMAVHEFGKGRCVYISGLPYSFENSRILYRSILWSAHGEDILHCWYSENFNVEVHAYVENGKYCVVNNTYEPQ
;
A
#
# COMPACT_ATOMS: atom_id res chain seq x y z
N ASP A 1 -20.47 30.97 -14.67
CA ASP A 1 -20.32 29.54 -14.55
C ASP A 1 -21.05 28.84 -15.68
N LYS A 2 -20.48 27.75 -16.21
CA LYS A 2 -21.05 27.02 -17.33
C LYS A 2 -22.05 25.93 -16.93
N TRP A 3 -22.56 25.99 -15.70
CA TRP A 3 -23.56 25.04 -15.22
C TRP A 3 -24.48 25.66 -14.18
N GLU A 4 -25.67 25.10 -14.04
CA GLU A 4 -26.67 25.47 -13.03
C GLU A 4 -27.36 24.22 -12.48
N TYR A 5 -27.77 24.28 -11.22
CA TYR A 5 -28.52 23.25 -10.54
C TYR A 5 -29.96 23.72 -10.32
N ASN A 6 -30.92 22.91 -10.72
CA ASN A 6 -32.33 23.13 -10.47
C ASN A 6 -32.78 22.30 -9.28
N GLU A 7 -33.07 22.97 -8.17
CA GLU A 7 -33.48 22.31 -6.92
C GLU A 7 -34.82 21.57 -7.01
N GLU A 8 -35.76 22.05 -7.84
CA GLU A 8 -37.08 21.42 -7.96
C GLU A 8 -37.02 20.09 -8.72
N THR A 9 -36.18 20.02 -9.72
CA THR A 9 -36.04 18.83 -10.57
C THR A 9 -34.89 17.93 -10.19
N GLY A 10 -33.96 18.40 -9.38
CA GLY A 10 -32.70 17.72 -9.07
C GLY A 10 -31.74 17.59 -10.25
N CYS A 11 -31.95 18.38 -11.31
CA CYS A 11 -31.17 18.29 -12.53
C CYS A 11 -30.04 19.33 -12.56
N VAL A 12 -28.92 18.95 -13.15
CA VAL A 12 -27.81 19.85 -13.49
C VAL A 12 -27.85 20.13 -14.98
N CYS A 13 -27.91 21.40 -15.36
CA CYS A 13 -27.76 21.85 -16.72
C CYS A 13 -26.34 22.32 -16.97
N ILE A 14 -25.70 21.86 -18.02
CA ILE A 14 -24.36 22.29 -18.45
C ILE A 14 -24.48 23.04 -19.76
N HIS A 15 -23.95 24.27 -19.77
CA HIS A 15 -23.99 25.17 -20.93
C HIS A 15 -22.64 25.14 -21.67
N ASP A 16 -22.68 25.49 -22.95
CA ASP A 16 -21.49 25.56 -23.82
C ASP A 16 -20.66 24.27 -23.80
N THR A 17 -21.35 23.13 -23.86
CA THR A 17 -20.70 21.82 -23.90
C THR A 17 -19.90 21.63 -25.19
N GLU A 18 -18.72 21.01 -25.06
CA GLU A 18 -17.92 20.61 -26.21
C GLU A 18 -18.40 19.26 -26.76
N PRO A 19 -18.58 19.12 -28.10
CA PRO A 19 -18.98 17.86 -28.69
C PRO A 19 -18.00 16.74 -28.34
N PHE A 20 -18.55 15.54 -28.12
CA PHE A 20 -17.79 14.32 -27.78
C PHE A 20 -17.06 14.32 -26.43
N HIS A 21 -17.35 15.30 -25.57
CA HIS A 21 -16.89 15.28 -24.20
C HIS A 21 -17.90 14.65 -23.26
N GLU A 22 -17.41 13.93 -22.27
CA GLU A 22 -18.18 13.37 -21.17
C GLU A 22 -18.11 14.32 -19.97
N TYR A 23 -19.24 14.48 -19.29
CA TYR A 23 -19.35 15.36 -18.13
C TYR A 23 -19.87 14.55 -16.94
N THR A 24 -19.26 14.75 -15.79
CA THR A 24 -19.68 14.15 -14.53
C THR A 24 -20.16 15.22 -13.55
N VAL A 25 -21.11 14.85 -12.71
CA VAL A 25 -21.57 15.70 -11.60
C VAL A 25 -20.95 15.18 -10.33
N SER A 26 -20.14 16.01 -9.67
CA SER A 26 -19.49 15.70 -8.42
C SER A 26 -19.90 16.67 -7.33
N PHE A 27 -20.00 16.23 -6.11
CA PHE A 27 -20.28 17.06 -4.95
C PHE A 27 -19.42 16.64 -3.75
N LEU A 28 -19.23 17.55 -2.81
CA LEU A 28 -18.53 17.29 -1.56
C LEU A 28 -19.55 17.06 -0.44
N ALA A 29 -19.43 15.96 0.27
CA ALA A 29 -20.19 15.70 1.47
C ALA A 29 -19.41 16.18 2.69
N TYR A 30 -19.94 17.13 3.43
CA TYR A 30 -19.29 17.66 4.63
C TYR A 30 -19.49 16.77 5.86
N ILE A 31 -20.59 16.02 5.87
CA ILE A 31 -20.93 15.07 6.95
C ILE A 31 -21.44 13.81 6.30
N ILE A 32 -20.65 12.75 6.36
CA ILE A 32 -20.97 11.45 5.76
C ILE A 32 -21.03 10.33 6.78
N TRP A 33 -20.70 10.59 8.04
CA TRP A 33 -20.58 9.60 9.07
C TRP A 33 -21.34 10.02 10.34
N ASP A 34 -22.11 9.08 10.86
CA ASP A 34 -22.73 9.15 12.18
C ASP A 34 -22.10 8.05 13.05
N PRO A 35 -21.50 8.37 14.20
CA PRO A 35 -20.87 7.39 15.09
C PRO A 35 -21.79 6.25 15.50
N VAL A 36 -23.10 6.50 15.58
CA VAL A 36 -24.11 5.48 15.94
C VAL A 36 -24.34 4.49 14.80
N HIS A 37 -24.09 4.87 13.57
CA HIS A 37 -24.26 4.02 12.41
C HIS A 37 -22.99 3.24 12.03
N MET A 38 -21.89 3.47 12.71
CA MET A 38 -20.60 2.82 12.41
C MET A 38 -20.70 1.28 12.45
N TYR A 39 -21.57 0.75 13.32
CA TYR A 39 -21.80 -0.68 13.46
C TYR A 39 -23.29 -0.99 13.35
N ASN A 40 -23.88 -0.72 12.21
CA ASN A 40 -25.33 -0.78 12.01
C ASN A 40 -25.98 -2.07 12.50
N ALA A 41 -25.39 -3.23 12.24
CA ALA A 41 -25.91 -4.50 12.69
C ALA A 41 -25.92 -4.65 14.23
N VAL A 42 -25.04 -3.92 14.93
CA VAL A 42 -24.91 -3.96 16.38
C VAL A 42 -25.67 -2.84 17.06
N THR A 43 -25.70 -1.65 16.47
CA THR A 43 -26.17 -0.41 17.12
C THR A 43 -27.58 0.03 16.70
N ASN A 44 -28.12 -0.47 15.60
CA ASN A 44 -29.44 -0.08 15.10
C ASN A 44 -30.59 -0.31 16.11
N GLY A 45 -30.43 -1.25 17.03
CA GLY A 45 -31.39 -1.51 18.08
C GLY A 45 -31.25 -0.62 19.34
N TRP A 46 -30.23 0.22 19.41
CA TRP A 46 -29.97 1.08 20.55
C TRP A 46 -30.95 2.26 20.57
N LYS A 47 -31.85 2.30 21.54
CA LYS A 47 -32.89 3.33 21.65
C LYS A 47 -32.51 4.46 22.60
N ASP A 48 -31.58 4.19 23.51
CA ASP A 48 -31.19 5.11 24.58
C ASP A 48 -29.86 5.83 24.28
N PHE A 49 -29.46 5.82 23.03
CA PHE A 49 -28.21 6.44 22.59
C PHE A 49 -28.49 7.72 21.81
N GLU A 50 -27.88 8.81 22.24
CA GLU A 50 -27.97 10.07 21.52
C GLU A 50 -27.12 9.99 20.22
N HIS A 51 -27.73 10.24 19.08
CA HIS A 51 -27.06 10.30 17.82
C HIS A 51 -26.16 11.54 17.76
N GLN A 52 -24.87 11.33 17.62
CA GLN A 52 -23.88 12.40 17.52
C GLN A 52 -23.49 12.64 16.06
N ILE A 53 -23.74 13.85 15.60
CA ILE A 53 -23.33 14.27 14.26
C ILE A 53 -21.85 14.61 14.27
N THR A 54 -21.10 14.10 13.31
CA THR A 54 -19.69 14.40 13.12
C THR A 54 -19.48 15.89 12.83
N PHE A 55 -18.43 16.45 13.36
CA PHE A 55 -18.06 17.87 13.17
C PHE A 55 -16.60 18.01 12.81
N ASP A 56 -16.27 19.11 12.10
CA ASP A 56 -14.89 19.43 11.82
C ASP A 56 -14.23 20.07 13.05
N VAL A 57 -13.30 19.32 13.65
CA VAL A 57 -12.56 19.73 14.83
C VAL A 57 -11.60 20.91 14.58
N ARG A 58 -11.34 21.27 13.33
CA ARG A 58 -10.45 22.39 12.97
C ARG A 58 -11.16 23.75 13.04
N GLN A 59 -12.48 23.77 13.04
CA GLN A 59 -13.21 25.02 13.27
C GLN A 59 -12.94 25.54 14.70
N PRO A 60 -12.69 26.84 14.89
CA PRO A 60 -12.22 27.38 16.17
C PRO A 60 -13.05 26.99 17.38
N LYS A 61 -14.38 26.95 17.25
CA LYS A 61 -15.31 26.61 18.35
C LYS A 61 -15.23 25.12 18.71
N THR A 62 -15.26 24.26 17.74
CA THR A 62 -15.19 22.80 17.94
C THR A 62 -13.78 22.37 18.33
N HIS A 63 -12.75 23.03 17.80
CA HIS A 63 -11.37 22.87 18.22
C HIS A 63 -11.23 23.10 19.73
N LYS A 64 -11.61 24.29 20.21
CA LYS A 64 -11.53 24.62 21.64
C LYS A 64 -12.26 23.58 22.49
N TYR A 65 -13.48 23.23 22.12
CA TYR A 65 -14.28 22.22 22.82
C TYR A 65 -13.55 20.86 22.87
N SER A 66 -12.98 20.41 21.77
CA SER A 66 -12.28 19.12 21.67
C SER A 66 -11.04 19.08 22.56
N MET A 67 -10.27 20.17 22.60
CA MET A 67 -9.07 20.27 23.45
C MET A 67 -9.45 20.30 24.95
N GLU A 68 -10.49 21.04 25.31
CA GLU A 68 -11.01 21.08 26.69
C GLU A 68 -11.56 19.71 27.12
N ARG A 69 -12.26 19.02 26.23
CA ARG A 69 -12.79 17.69 26.48
C ARG A 69 -11.69 16.66 26.70
N LEU A 70 -10.61 16.72 25.91
CA LEU A 70 -9.45 15.83 26.09
C LEU A 70 -8.78 16.05 27.45
N ARG A 71 -8.52 17.31 27.84
CA ARG A 71 -7.99 17.64 29.18
C ARG A 71 -8.87 17.11 30.29
N LYS A 72 -10.19 17.33 30.18
CA LYS A 72 -11.17 16.83 31.14
C LYS A 72 -11.14 15.31 31.25
N TYR A 73 -11.15 14.62 30.12
CA TYR A 73 -11.08 13.16 30.08
C TYR A 73 -9.81 12.64 30.78
N CYS A 74 -8.68 13.21 30.47
CA CYS A 74 -7.41 12.82 31.11
C CYS A 74 -7.41 13.02 32.63
N ALA A 75 -8.02 14.10 33.11
CA ALA A 75 -8.13 14.38 34.54
C ALA A 75 -9.12 13.43 35.25
N GLU A 76 -10.24 13.10 34.62
CA GLU A 76 -11.25 12.20 35.16
C GLU A 76 -10.84 10.72 35.16
N HIS A 77 -9.83 10.35 34.33
CA HIS A 77 -9.35 8.97 34.18
C HIS A 77 -7.87 8.83 34.50
N PRO A 78 -7.45 9.07 35.74
CA PRO A 78 -6.02 9.02 36.13
C PRO A 78 -5.39 7.63 35.97
N TYR A 79 -6.20 6.58 35.96
CA TYR A 79 -5.77 5.18 35.77
C TYR A 79 -5.45 4.82 34.32
N VAL A 80 -5.83 5.67 33.35
CA VAL A 80 -5.52 5.48 31.94
C VAL A 80 -4.08 5.96 31.70
N ASN A 81 -3.22 5.09 31.20
CA ASN A 81 -1.81 5.42 30.94
C ASN A 81 -1.56 5.83 29.49
N VAL A 82 -2.37 5.35 28.55
CA VAL A 82 -2.21 5.59 27.11
C VAL A 82 -3.51 6.10 26.53
N ILE A 83 -3.47 7.21 25.82
CA ILE A 83 -4.57 7.70 24.99
C ILE A 83 -4.30 7.20 23.56
N ARG A 84 -5.21 6.37 23.08
CA ARG A 84 -5.14 5.88 21.71
C ARG A 84 -6.13 6.63 20.82
N TYR A 85 -5.57 7.35 19.87
CA TYR A 85 -6.32 8.00 18.81
C TYR A 85 -6.60 7.00 17.71
N THR A 86 -7.88 6.80 17.34
CA THR A 86 -8.22 5.91 16.22
C THR A 86 -7.98 6.61 14.90
N THR A 87 -8.25 7.90 14.84
CA THR A 87 -8.02 8.76 13.68
C THR A 87 -8.02 10.21 14.17
N PHE A 88 -7.36 11.09 13.45
CA PHE A 88 -7.42 12.51 13.77
C PHE A 88 -8.54 13.22 12.98
N PHE A 89 -8.74 12.86 11.72
CA PHE A 89 -9.69 13.59 10.86
C PHE A 89 -10.40 12.75 9.83
N HIS A 90 -10.09 11.48 9.71
CA HIS A 90 -10.75 10.64 8.73
C HIS A 90 -12.05 10.09 9.27
N GLN A 91 -13.05 10.06 8.44
CA GLN A 91 -14.34 9.44 8.71
C GLN A 91 -14.51 8.21 7.84
N PHE A 92 -15.15 7.22 8.38
CA PHE A 92 -15.43 5.98 7.64
C PHE A 92 -16.80 5.45 8.01
N THR A 93 -17.40 4.72 7.09
CA THR A 93 -18.67 4.03 7.29
C THR A 93 -18.49 2.54 7.10
N LEU A 94 -18.88 1.76 8.05
CA LEU A 94 -18.99 0.31 7.95
C LEU A 94 -20.46 -0.07 7.73
N VAL A 95 -20.72 -0.86 6.71
CA VAL A 95 -22.05 -1.37 6.39
C VAL A 95 -22.02 -2.89 6.48
N PHE A 96 -22.90 -3.45 7.26
CA PHE A 96 -23.05 -4.89 7.43
C PHE A 96 -24.30 -5.40 6.71
N ASP A 97 -24.21 -6.58 6.11
CA ASP A 97 -25.36 -7.27 5.54
C ASP A 97 -26.21 -7.95 6.63
N GLU A 98 -27.27 -8.64 6.23
CA GLU A 98 -28.19 -9.33 7.16
C GLU A 98 -27.51 -10.46 7.94
N LEU A 99 -26.40 -11.00 7.42
CA LEU A 99 -25.57 -12.01 8.07
C LEU A 99 -24.50 -11.41 8.98
N LYS A 100 -24.53 -10.09 9.20
CA LYS A 100 -23.56 -9.34 9.99
C LYS A 100 -22.14 -9.38 9.43
N ARG A 101 -22.00 -9.61 8.11
CA ARG A 101 -20.71 -9.53 7.43
C ARG A 101 -20.51 -8.12 6.92
N GLU A 102 -19.26 -7.66 6.98
CA GLU A 102 -18.89 -6.38 6.40
C GLU A 102 -19.11 -6.40 4.89
N LYS A 103 -19.96 -5.50 4.43
CA LYS A 103 -20.35 -5.41 3.03
C LYS A 103 -19.58 -4.34 2.30
N PHE A 104 -19.34 -3.24 2.97
CA PHE A 104 -18.82 -2.05 2.37
C PHE A 104 -18.10 -1.19 3.40
N VAL A 105 -16.92 -0.76 3.06
CA VAL A 105 -16.18 0.26 3.79
C VAL A 105 -15.87 1.38 2.82
N ASP A 106 -16.40 2.55 3.09
CA ASP A 106 -16.12 3.71 2.28
C ASP A 106 -15.18 4.67 3.02
N TRP A 107 -14.07 4.91 2.39
CA TRP A 107 -12.97 5.69 2.95
C TRP A 107 -12.89 7.05 2.28
N TYR A 108 -13.80 7.90 2.64
CA TYR A 108 -13.73 9.29 2.25
C TYR A 108 -12.73 10.03 3.15
N GLY A 109 -11.44 9.70 3.05
CA GLY A 109 -10.40 10.29 3.87
C GLY A 109 -10.31 11.81 3.79
N TYR A 110 -10.96 12.39 2.82
CA TYR A 110 -11.10 13.83 2.66
C TYR A 110 -12.31 14.43 3.38
N SER A 111 -13.29 13.62 3.81
CA SER A 111 -14.62 14.12 4.25
C SER A 111 -14.56 15.13 5.38
N SER A 112 -13.73 14.88 6.37
CA SER A 112 -13.51 15.85 7.45
C SER A 112 -12.59 17.00 7.06
N SER A 113 -11.98 16.92 5.89
CA SER A 113 -11.06 17.94 5.35
C SER A 113 -11.73 18.91 4.39
N VAL A 114 -13.00 18.72 4.09
CA VAL A 114 -13.75 19.54 3.11
C VAL A 114 -14.88 20.36 3.76
N SER A 115 -14.81 20.65 5.04
CA SER A 115 -15.74 21.61 5.65
C SER A 115 -15.56 23.01 5.05
N PRO A 116 -16.61 23.86 5.01
CA PRO A 116 -16.48 25.22 4.48
C PRO A 116 -15.31 26.00 5.07
N TYR A 117 -15.10 25.86 6.38
CA TYR A 117 -13.99 26.53 7.05
C TYR A 117 -12.63 26.09 6.50
N ILE A 118 -12.40 24.79 6.36
CA ILE A 118 -11.11 24.28 5.92
C ILE A 118 -10.85 24.54 4.43
N LEU A 119 -11.92 24.57 3.61
CA LEU A 119 -11.79 24.95 2.20
C LEU A 119 -11.40 26.41 2.03
N GLU A 120 -11.87 27.30 2.92
CA GLU A 120 -11.40 28.69 2.95
C GLU A 120 -9.93 28.77 3.37
N GLN A 121 -9.46 27.93 4.30
CA GLN A 121 -8.05 27.91 4.69
C GLN A 121 -7.18 27.38 3.52
N PHE A 122 -7.64 26.34 2.82
CA PHE A 122 -6.97 25.85 1.62
C PHE A 122 -6.81 26.94 0.57
N GLU A 123 -7.90 27.67 0.24
CA GLU A 123 -7.84 28.76 -0.73
C GLU A 123 -6.86 29.86 -0.32
N ARG A 124 -6.82 30.21 0.97
CA ARG A 124 -5.87 31.21 1.50
C ARG A 124 -4.42 30.78 1.41
N GLU A 125 -4.14 29.51 1.66
CA GLU A 125 -2.78 28.98 1.68
C GLU A 125 -2.26 28.67 0.27
N VAL A 126 -3.10 28.02 -0.55
CA VAL A 126 -2.70 27.52 -1.87
C VAL A 126 -2.95 28.54 -2.98
N GLY A 127 -3.87 29.49 -2.78
CA GLY A 127 -4.12 30.61 -3.70
C GLY A 127 -5.19 30.35 -4.75
N TYR A 128 -5.90 29.21 -4.69
CA TYR A 128 -7.04 28.89 -5.56
C TYR A 128 -8.08 28.05 -4.83
N LYS A 129 -9.32 28.08 -5.35
CA LYS A 129 -10.43 27.32 -4.74
C LYS A 129 -10.28 25.84 -4.95
N PHE A 130 -10.57 25.10 -3.89
CA PHE A 130 -10.73 23.65 -3.98
C PHE A 130 -11.92 23.26 -4.88
N ARG A 131 -11.73 22.20 -5.64
CA ARG A 131 -12.78 21.63 -6.49
C ARG A 131 -12.87 20.12 -6.26
N PRO A 132 -14.08 19.51 -6.34
CA PRO A 132 -14.26 18.07 -6.19
C PRO A 132 -13.37 17.26 -7.13
N GLU A 133 -13.15 17.75 -8.35
CA GLU A 133 -12.35 17.10 -9.38
C GLU A 133 -10.89 16.85 -8.96
N PHE A 134 -10.38 17.56 -7.95
CA PHE A 134 -9.03 17.36 -7.44
C PHE A 134 -8.87 16.01 -6.76
N ILE A 135 -9.95 15.45 -6.20
CA ILE A 135 -9.95 14.21 -5.43
C ILE A 135 -10.89 13.13 -5.97
N ILE A 136 -11.82 13.51 -6.85
CA ILE A 136 -12.80 12.59 -7.43
C ILE A 136 -12.58 12.51 -8.94
N ASP A 137 -12.48 11.31 -9.46
CA ASP A 137 -12.36 11.05 -10.87
C ASP A 137 -13.54 10.24 -11.40
N GLN A 138 -14.22 10.76 -12.41
CA GLN A 138 -15.34 10.10 -13.09
C GLN A 138 -16.38 9.49 -12.14
N GLY A 139 -16.65 10.15 -11.03
CA GLY A 139 -17.54 9.67 -9.97
C GLY A 139 -16.91 8.66 -8.99
N TYR A 140 -15.64 8.34 -9.15
CA TYR A 140 -14.87 7.51 -8.23
C TYR A 140 -13.87 8.36 -7.46
N HIS A 141 -13.75 8.12 -6.17
CA HIS A 141 -12.78 8.78 -5.29
C HIS A 141 -11.49 7.97 -5.20
N ASN A 142 -10.87 7.71 -6.32
CA ASN A 142 -9.71 6.83 -6.42
C ASN A 142 -8.41 7.55 -6.83
N ASN A 143 -8.27 8.81 -6.49
CA ASN A 143 -7.05 9.56 -6.76
C ASN A 143 -5.78 8.91 -6.18
N GLN A 144 -5.91 8.06 -5.18
CA GLN A 144 -4.79 7.27 -4.67
C GLN A 144 -4.31 6.21 -5.67
N TYR A 145 -5.17 5.78 -6.56
CA TYR A 145 -4.80 4.88 -7.66
C TYR A 145 -4.31 5.64 -8.89
N ARG A 146 -4.85 6.83 -9.13
CA ARG A 146 -4.47 7.67 -10.26
C ARG A 146 -3.10 8.31 -10.06
N VAL A 147 -2.50 8.70 -11.17
CA VAL A 147 -1.35 9.61 -11.15
C VAL A 147 -1.79 10.93 -10.50
N PRO A 148 -1.13 11.37 -9.42
CA PRO A 148 -1.58 12.55 -8.70
C PRO A 148 -1.38 13.82 -9.52
N SER A 149 -2.46 14.58 -9.69
CA SER A 149 -2.39 15.92 -10.25
C SER A 149 -1.67 16.88 -9.30
N LYS A 150 -1.26 18.03 -9.82
CA LYS A 150 -0.68 19.09 -8.98
C LYS A 150 -1.66 19.53 -7.88
N GLU A 151 -2.92 19.73 -8.23
CA GLU A 151 -3.97 20.14 -7.31
C GLU A 151 -4.20 19.10 -6.21
N TYR A 152 -4.16 17.82 -6.55
CA TYR A 152 -4.25 16.76 -5.56
C TYR A 152 -3.02 16.72 -4.63
N LYS A 153 -1.82 16.91 -5.17
CA LYS A 153 -0.58 17.03 -4.36
C LYS A 153 -0.65 18.24 -3.41
N ASP A 154 -1.11 19.38 -3.88
CA ASP A 154 -1.28 20.59 -3.07
C ASP A 154 -2.31 20.37 -1.94
N PHE A 155 -3.42 19.69 -2.24
CA PHE A 155 -4.43 19.33 -1.25
C PHE A 155 -3.89 18.36 -0.20
N GLN A 156 -3.16 17.33 -0.62
CA GLN A 156 -2.52 16.38 0.29
C GLN A 156 -1.49 17.06 1.21
N ALA A 157 -0.67 17.94 0.66
CA ALA A 157 0.30 18.71 1.43
C ALA A 157 -0.37 19.63 2.45
N PHE A 158 -1.43 20.32 2.05
CA PHE A 158 -2.25 21.13 2.95
C PHE A 158 -2.84 20.27 4.09
N GLN A 159 -3.45 19.12 3.76
CA GLN A 159 -4.00 18.21 4.76
C GLN A 159 -2.96 17.73 5.76
N ARG A 160 -1.77 17.30 5.29
CA ARG A 160 -0.70 16.85 6.17
C ARG A 160 -0.32 17.89 7.21
N ARG A 161 -0.15 19.15 6.78
CA ARG A 161 0.19 20.25 7.71
C ARG A 161 -0.91 20.50 8.74
N GLU A 162 -2.16 20.56 8.30
CA GLU A 162 -3.30 20.77 9.20
C GLU A 162 -3.50 19.61 10.18
N VAL A 163 -3.37 18.37 9.70
CA VAL A 163 -3.45 17.17 10.55
C VAL A 163 -2.31 17.15 11.55
N ALA A 164 -1.08 17.38 11.12
CA ALA A 164 0.08 17.38 12.00
C ALA A 164 -0.01 18.44 13.10
N LYS A 165 -0.47 19.65 12.76
CA LYS A 165 -0.66 20.75 13.70
C LYS A 165 -1.67 20.40 14.82
N LEU A 166 -2.83 19.87 14.44
CA LEU A 166 -3.85 19.51 15.41
C LEU A 166 -3.45 18.27 16.22
N ALA A 167 -2.91 17.25 15.55
CA ALA A 167 -2.44 16.05 16.20
C ALA A 167 -1.37 16.37 17.24
N LYS A 168 -0.43 17.27 16.90
CA LYS A 168 0.58 17.73 17.87
C LYS A 168 -0.03 18.36 19.10
N GLU A 169 -1.01 19.24 18.96
CA GLU A 169 -1.68 19.87 20.10
C GLU A 169 -2.36 18.83 21.00
N MET A 170 -3.04 17.83 20.40
CA MET A 170 -3.67 16.75 21.15
C MET A 170 -2.64 15.88 21.87
N VAL A 171 -1.53 15.58 21.25
CA VAL A 171 -0.42 14.81 21.84
C VAL A 171 0.24 15.60 22.96
N ASP A 172 0.49 16.89 22.78
CA ASP A 172 1.05 17.75 23.82
C ASP A 172 0.15 17.78 25.07
N ILE A 173 -1.17 17.92 24.90
CA ILE A 173 -2.15 17.84 26.00
C ILE A 173 -2.09 16.48 26.70
N THR A 174 -1.96 15.40 25.95
CA THR A 174 -1.85 14.05 26.51
C THR A 174 -0.59 13.91 27.37
N HIS A 175 0.53 14.41 26.87
CA HIS A 175 1.80 14.43 27.60
C HIS A 175 1.77 15.34 28.84
N GLU A 176 1.14 16.52 28.76
CA GLU A 176 0.91 17.40 29.91
C GLU A 176 0.13 16.70 31.02
N CYS A 177 -0.75 15.76 30.67
CA CYS A 177 -1.48 14.93 31.63
C CYS A 177 -0.71 13.70 32.09
N GLY A 178 0.55 13.54 31.74
CA GLY A 178 1.42 12.41 32.13
C GLY A 178 1.04 11.07 31.48
N LYS A 179 0.44 11.10 30.31
CA LYS A 179 0.00 9.92 29.56
C LYS A 179 0.75 9.80 28.24
N GLU A 180 0.87 8.57 27.74
CA GLU A 180 1.39 8.31 26.39
C GLU A 180 0.31 8.53 25.34
N ALA A 181 0.72 8.98 24.18
CA ALA A 181 -0.12 9.18 23.01
C ALA A 181 0.20 8.12 21.94
N MET A 182 -0.80 7.34 21.57
CA MET A 182 -0.69 6.32 20.54
C MET A 182 -1.69 6.60 19.42
N MET A 183 -1.29 6.38 18.16
CA MET A 183 -2.21 6.45 17.03
C MET A 183 -2.49 5.07 16.47
N PHE A 184 -3.76 4.72 16.32
CA PHE A 184 -4.18 3.58 15.56
C PHE A 184 -4.20 3.93 14.06
N LEU A 185 -3.33 3.28 13.31
CA LEU A 185 -3.32 3.35 11.86
C LEU A 185 -4.38 2.38 11.35
N GLY A 186 -5.52 2.89 10.97
CA GLY A 186 -6.57 2.11 10.36
C GLY A 186 -6.12 1.51 9.03
N ASP A 187 -6.90 0.58 8.54
CA ASP A 187 -6.47 -0.32 7.49
C ASP A 187 -6.22 0.35 6.14
N HIS A 188 -6.82 1.52 5.85
CA HIS A 188 -6.80 2.03 4.49
C HIS A 188 -6.49 3.50 4.32
N TRP A 189 -6.83 4.30 5.27
CA TRP A 189 -6.99 5.73 5.09
C TRP A 189 -5.88 6.57 5.69
N ILE A 190 -4.91 5.91 6.28
CA ILE A 190 -3.77 6.58 6.89
C ILE A 190 -2.46 6.23 6.19
N GLY A 191 -2.52 5.49 5.10
CA GLY A 191 -1.35 4.81 4.54
C GLY A 191 -0.21 5.70 4.12
N THR A 192 -0.43 7.00 3.93
CA THR A 192 0.57 7.81 3.27
C THR A 192 0.91 9.09 3.99
N GLU A 193 -0.07 9.79 4.45
CA GLU A 193 0.14 11.08 5.09
C GLU A 193 1.00 10.97 6.35
N PRO A 194 0.82 9.95 7.21
CA PRO A 194 1.65 9.75 8.41
C PRO A 194 3.12 9.43 8.14
N PHE A 195 3.46 9.01 6.94
CA PHE A 195 4.85 8.65 6.59
C PHE A 195 5.65 9.82 6.01
N MET A 196 5.07 10.99 5.93
CA MET A 196 5.74 12.19 5.43
C MET A 196 6.44 12.93 6.58
N GLU A 197 7.23 13.94 6.22
CA GLU A 197 8.06 14.69 7.17
C GLU A 197 7.28 15.27 8.36
N GLU A 198 6.07 15.72 8.13
CA GLU A 198 5.23 16.32 9.16
C GLU A 198 4.87 15.33 10.27
N PHE A 199 4.84 14.02 9.99
CA PHE A 199 4.45 13.01 10.98
C PHE A 199 5.37 12.98 12.20
N ALA A 200 6.68 13.06 11.99
CA ALA A 200 7.66 13.07 13.08
C ALA A 200 7.47 14.27 14.03
N THR A 201 6.89 15.38 13.52
CA THR A 201 6.66 16.59 14.32
C THR A 201 5.50 16.45 15.32
N ILE A 202 4.63 15.46 15.14
CA ILE A 202 3.47 15.22 16.02
C ILE A 202 3.93 14.80 17.42
N GLY A 203 5.00 14.00 17.53
CA GLY A 203 5.55 13.56 18.80
C GLY A 203 4.78 12.39 19.43
N LEU A 204 4.13 11.55 18.63
CA LEU A 204 3.49 10.32 19.11
C LEU A 204 4.50 9.39 19.77
N ASP A 205 4.09 8.72 20.85
CA ASP A 205 4.91 7.69 21.49
C ASP A 205 4.87 6.39 20.70
N ALA A 206 3.72 6.07 20.13
CA ALA A 206 3.53 4.81 19.43
C ALA A 206 2.52 4.90 18.27
N VAL A 207 2.67 3.96 17.36
CA VAL A 207 1.65 3.64 16.35
C VAL A 207 1.25 2.18 16.47
N VAL A 208 -0.02 1.89 16.19
CA VAL A 208 -0.57 0.53 16.14
C VAL A 208 -1.41 0.35 14.89
N GLY A 209 -1.32 -0.80 14.28
CA GLY A 209 -2.15 -1.13 13.10
C GLY A 209 -2.39 -2.63 12.96
N SER A 210 -3.28 -2.98 12.05
CA SER A 210 -3.59 -4.37 11.73
C SER A 210 -2.42 -5.03 11.02
N VAL A 211 -2.09 -6.25 11.41
CA VAL A 211 -1.02 -7.07 10.84
C VAL A 211 -1.59 -8.40 10.39
N GLY A 212 -1.96 -8.49 9.13
CA GLY A 212 -2.51 -9.70 8.52
C GLY A 212 -1.59 -10.36 7.51
N ASN A 213 -0.56 -9.63 7.05
CA ASN A 213 0.42 -10.10 6.08
C ASN A 213 1.68 -9.23 6.13
N GLY A 214 2.65 -9.52 5.25
CA GLY A 214 3.90 -8.78 5.20
C GLY A 214 3.72 -7.32 4.77
N SER A 215 2.83 -7.07 3.84
CA SER A 215 2.57 -5.70 3.34
C SER A 215 1.96 -4.81 4.42
N THR A 216 0.99 -5.32 5.16
CA THR A 216 0.36 -4.57 6.25
C THR A 216 1.31 -4.35 7.43
N LEU A 217 2.17 -5.32 7.71
CA LEU A 217 3.20 -5.13 8.71
C LEU A 217 4.17 -4.00 8.33
N ARG A 218 4.59 -3.94 7.06
CA ARG A 218 5.49 -2.89 6.59
C ARG A 218 4.91 -1.48 6.67
N LEU A 219 3.58 -1.33 6.54
CA LEU A 219 2.90 -0.05 6.78
C LEU A 219 3.17 0.51 8.19
N ILE A 220 3.47 -0.35 9.15
CA ILE A 220 3.70 0.03 10.54
C ILE A 220 5.18 0.04 10.86
N SER A 221 5.89 -1.03 10.51
CA SER A 221 7.31 -1.18 10.85
C SER A 221 8.24 -0.20 10.12
N ASP A 222 7.80 0.38 9.00
CA ASP A 222 8.55 1.39 8.27
C ASP A 222 8.33 2.83 8.82
N ILE A 223 7.49 3.01 9.84
CA ILE A 223 7.27 4.32 10.46
C ILE A 223 8.45 4.68 11.34
N GLU A 224 8.97 5.87 11.12
CA GLU A 224 10.02 6.48 11.92
C GLU A 224 9.45 7.56 12.86
N GLY A 225 10.21 7.94 13.88
CA GLY A 225 9.85 9.05 14.76
C GLY A 225 8.85 8.69 15.87
N VAL A 226 8.64 7.40 16.16
CA VAL A 226 7.90 6.90 17.33
C VAL A 226 8.80 6.07 18.23
N LYS A 227 8.43 5.95 19.52
CA LYS A 227 9.23 5.17 20.49
C LYS A 227 9.07 3.67 20.29
N TYR A 228 7.85 3.23 19.87
CA TYR A 228 7.57 1.82 19.60
C TYR A 228 6.42 1.65 18.60
N THR A 229 6.44 0.51 17.93
CA THR A 229 5.42 0.09 16.97
C THR A 229 4.67 -1.12 17.52
N GLU A 230 3.36 -1.20 17.25
CA GLU A 230 2.50 -2.28 17.72
C GLU A 230 1.69 -2.87 16.58
N GLY A 231 1.73 -4.18 16.43
CA GLY A 231 0.90 -4.94 15.51
C GLY A 231 -0.36 -5.45 16.21
N ARG A 232 -1.51 -5.09 15.68
CA ARG A 232 -2.77 -5.73 16.06
C ARG A 232 -2.92 -6.99 15.21
N PHE A 233 -2.54 -8.10 15.81
CA PHE A 233 -2.70 -9.41 15.19
C PHE A 233 -4.16 -9.83 15.29
N LEU A 234 -4.76 -10.16 14.17
CA LEU A 234 -6.11 -10.72 14.15
C LEU A 234 -6.41 -11.37 12.82
N PRO A 235 -7.31 -12.34 12.84
CA PRO A 235 -8.35 -12.42 11.85
C PRO A 235 -9.24 -11.18 12.00
N TYR A 236 -10.04 -10.90 11.01
CA TYR A 236 -10.92 -9.75 11.03
C TYR A 236 -11.79 -9.76 12.29
N PHE A 237 -11.80 -8.68 13.06
CA PHE A 237 -12.36 -8.67 14.43
C PHE A 237 -13.87 -8.40 14.50
N PHE A 238 -14.51 -8.33 13.36
CA PHE A 238 -15.95 -8.09 13.28
C PHE A 238 -16.78 -9.39 13.37
N PRO A 239 -18.09 -9.27 13.53
CA PRO A 239 -18.98 -10.43 13.62
C PRO A 239 -18.95 -11.40 12.44
N ASP A 240 -18.38 -11.00 11.31
CA ASP A 240 -18.20 -11.86 10.14
C ASP A 240 -17.17 -12.98 10.35
N THR A 241 -16.18 -12.75 11.20
CA THR A 241 -15.21 -13.81 11.59
C THR A 241 -15.68 -14.58 12.84
N PHE A 242 -16.15 -13.87 13.87
CA PHE A 242 -16.57 -14.46 15.13
C PHE A 242 -18.09 -14.69 15.15
N CYS A 243 -18.54 -15.62 14.33
CA CYS A 243 -19.94 -16.00 14.20
C CYS A 243 -20.09 -17.51 14.10
N ASP A 244 -21.34 -18.00 14.18
CA ASP A 244 -21.63 -19.42 13.98
C ASP A 244 -21.14 -19.88 12.58
N GLY A 245 -20.27 -20.89 12.57
CA GLY A 245 -19.64 -21.40 11.37
C GLY A 245 -18.39 -20.63 10.88
N GLY A 246 -17.98 -19.57 11.59
CA GLY A 246 -16.71 -18.89 11.39
C GLY A 246 -15.53 -19.73 11.91
N ASP A 247 -14.34 -19.53 11.34
CA ASP A 247 -13.10 -20.20 11.76
C ASP A 247 -11.99 -19.16 12.03
N PRO A 248 -12.05 -18.48 13.18
CA PRO A 248 -11.06 -17.45 13.52
C PRO A 248 -9.65 -18.02 13.72
N VAL A 249 -9.52 -19.28 14.07
CA VAL A 249 -8.21 -19.94 14.22
C VAL A 249 -7.54 -20.11 12.87
N LYS A 250 -8.28 -20.55 11.88
CA LYS A 250 -7.77 -20.68 10.50
C LYS A 250 -7.29 -19.33 9.95
N GLU A 251 -8.12 -18.31 10.06
CA GLU A 251 -7.75 -16.95 9.61
C GLU A 251 -6.51 -16.43 10.35
N ALA A 252 -6.45 -16.66 11.67
CA ALA A 252 -5.28 -16.26 12.47
C ALA A 252 -4.01 -16.99 12.03
N LYS A 253 -4.11 -18.28 11.71
CA LYS A 253 -2.98 -19.05 11.19
C LYS A 253 -2.48 -18.50 9.86
N GLU A 254 -3.39 -18.24 8.93
CA GLU A 254 -3.03 -17.68 7.62
C GLU A 254 -2.36 -16.30 7.78
N ASN A 255 -2.91 -15.44 8.62
CA ASN A 255 -2.34 -14.13 8.91
C ASN A 255 -0.95 -14.22 9.56
N TRP A 256 -0.77 -15.10 10.54
CA TRP A 256 0.49 -15.22 11.25
C TRP A 256 1.64 -15.72 10.36
N ILE A 257 1.40 -16.72 9.56
CA ILE A 257 2.40 -17.23 8.62
C ILE A 257 2.93 -16.13 7.71
N THR A 258 2.04 -15.29 7.19
CA THR A 258 2.41 -14.23 6.25
C THR A 258 3.07 -13.04 6.96
N ALA A 259 2.57 -12.67 8.14
CA ALA A 259 3.13 -11.56 8.91
C ALA A 259 4.51 -11.89 9.50
N ARG A 260 4.72 -13.11 9.99
CA ARG A 260 5.96 -13.57 10.64
C ARG A 260 7.19 -13.36 9.76
N ARG A 261 7.12 -13.61 8.47
CA ARG A 261 8.18 -13.38 7.49
C ARG A 261 8.68 -11.94 7.54
N ALA A 262 7.76 -11.00 7.51
CA ALA A 262 8.06 -9.58 7.49
C ALA A 262 8.60 -9.10 8.84
N ILE A 263 8.13 -9.65 9.97
CA ILE A 263 8.66 -9.35 11.30
C ILE A 263 10.15 -9.68 11.37
N LEU A 264 10.57 -10.77 10.76
CA LEU A 264 11.97 -11.19 10.74
C LEU A 264 12.86 -10.28 9.87
N ARG A 265 12.28 -9.51 8.97
CA ARG A 265 12.99 -8.55 8.12
C ARG A 265 12.94 -7.12 8.67
N LYS A 266 11.79 -6.71 9.19
CA LYS A 266 11.55 -5.38 9.75
C LYS A 266 10.66 -5.54 11.00
N PRO A 267 11.23 -5.75 12.18
CA PRO A 267 10.48 -6.05 13.38
C PRO A 267 9.61 -4.89 13.84
N ILE A 268 8.48 -5.24 14.46
CA ILE A 268 7.68 -4.35 15.30
C ILE A 268 7.99 -4.67 16.77
N ASP A 269 7.69 -3.73 17.68
CA ASP A 269 8.07 -3.85 19.10
C ASP A 269 7.07 -4.65 19.92
N ARG A 270 5.79 -4.62 19.54
CA ARG A 270 4.70 -5.29 20.24
C ARG A 270 3.72 -5.95 19.29
N ILE A 271 3.12 -7.04 19.75
CA ILE A 271 2.02 -7.71 19.05
C ILE A 271 0.97 -8.17 20.05
N GLY A 272 -0.30 -8.17 19.65
CA GLY A 272 -1.39 -8.69 20.43
C GLY A 272 -2.71 -8.70 19.67
N TYR A 273 -3.73 -9.34 20.24
CA TYR A 273 -5.08 -9.26 19.69
C TYR A 273 -5.69 -7.88 20.00
N GLY A 274 -6.23 -7.26 18.98
CA GLY A 274 -6.80 -5.92 19.08
C GLY A 274 -8.20 -5.81 18.49
N GLY A 275 -9.14 -6.59 18.98
CA GLY A 275 -10.53 -6.55 18.55
C GLY A 275 -11.51 -6.49 19.71
N TYR A 276 -12.76 -6.85 19.46
CA TYR A 276 -13.79 -6.94 20.50
C TYR A 276 -13.60 -8.22 21.31
N LEU A 277 -13.00 -8.10 22.50
CA LEU A 277 -12.71 -9.24 23.37
C LEU A 277 -13.95 -10.09 23.69
N LYS A 278 -15.13 -9.46 23.77
CA LYS A 278 -16.37 -10.19 24.03
C LYS A 278 -16.70 -11.23 22.95
N LEU A 279 -16.37 -10.94 21.69
CA LEU A 279 -16.62 -11.86 20.59
C LEU A 279 -15.73 -13.12 20.67
N THR A 280 -14.55 -13.02 21.27
CA THR A 280 -13.62 -14.13 21.38
C THR A 280 -13.97 -15.13 22.48
N LEU A 281 -14.90 -14.77 23.39
CA LEU A 281 -15.26 -15.64 24.53
C LEU A 281 -15.90 -16.96 24.09
N ASP A 282 -16.56 -16.96 22.95
CA ASP A 282 -17.19 -18.15 22.37
C ASP A 282 -16.20 -18.98 21.51
N PHE A 283 -14.92 -18.53 21.40
CA PHE A 283 -13.85 -19.16 20.62
C PHE A 283 -12.57 -19.35 21.45
N PRO A 284 -12.57 -20.21 22.47
CA PRO A 284 -11.42 -20.37 23.37
C PRO A 284 -10.16 -20.84 22.63
N GLU A 285 -10.27 -21.67 21.60
CA GLU A 285 -9.13 -22.15 20.79
C GLU A 285 -8.43 -20.99 20.06
N PHE A 286 -9.17 -19.94 19.71
CA PHE A 286 -8.56 -18.73 19.16
C PHE A 286 -7.70 -18.00 20.19
N LEU A 287 -8.17 -17.90 21.44
CA LEU A 287 -7.38 -17.27 22.51
C LEU A 287 -6.11 -18.06 22.82
N ASP A 288 -6.20 -19.38 22.86
CA ASP A 288 -5.03 -20.27 23.02
C ASP A 288 -4.04 -20.09 21.86
N TYR A 289 -4.54 -19.93 20.63
CA TYR A 289 -3.69 -19.68 19.48
C TYR A 289 -3.00 -18.31 19.55
N VAL A 290 -3.71 -17.26 19.97
CA VAL A 290 -3.14 -15.92 20.18
C VAL A 290 -2.03 -15.96 21.24
N GLU A 291 -2.23 -16.71 22.34
CA GLU A 291 -1.17 -16.89 23.35
C GLU A 291 0.08 -17.53 22.75
N ASN A 292 -0.09 -18.57 21.94
CA ASN A 292 1.03 -19.22 21.24
C ASN A 292 1.76 -18.25 20.30
N VAL A 293 1.04 -17.46 19.51
CA VAL A 293 1.62 -16.39 18.67
C VAL A 293 2.40 -15.38 19.49
N CYS A 294 1.85 -14.92 20.61
CA CYS A 294 2.54 -13.98 21.49
C CYS A 294 3.84 -14.56 22.07
N ASN A 295 3.84 -15.84 22.40
CA ASN A 295 5.04 -16.53 22.92
C ASN A 295 6.10 -16.68 21.82
N GLU A 296 5.70 -17.13 20.63
CA GLU A 296 6.59 -17.20 19.45
C GLU A 296 7.17 -15.81 19.12
N PHE A 297 6.32 -14.78 19.10
CA PHE A 297 6.76 -13.40 18.83
C PHE A 297 7.81 -12.92 19.84
N ARG A 298 7.62 -13.17 21.13
CA ARG A 298 8.61 -12.80 22.15
C ARG A 298 9.96 -13.47 21.90
N GLU A 299 9.94 -14.74 21.55
CA GLU A 299 11.18 -15.47 21.23
C GLU A 299 11.88 -14.89 20.00
N LEU A 300 11.14 -14.64 18.92
CA LEU A 300 11.68 -14.02 17.72
C LEU A 300 12.23 -12.62 18.00
N TYR A 301 11.47 -11.80 18.72
CA TYR A 301 11.87 -10.43 19.08
C TYR A 301 13.14 -10.41 19.92
N GLU A 302 13.23 -11.20 20.99
CA GLU A 302 14.42 -11.25 21.86
C GLU A 302 15.67 -11.76 21.12
N ASN A 303 15.50 -12.56 20.09
CA ASN A 303 16.61 -13.04 19.26
C ASN A 303 17.03 -12.08 18.16
N ALA A 304 16.13 -11.26 17.64
CA ALA A 304 16.35 -10.39 16.48
C ALA A 304 16.53 -8.91 16.85
N LYS A 305 16.05 -8.47 18.03
CA LYS A 305 16.06 -7.04 18.40
C LYS A 305 17.46 -6.43 18.35
N GLY A 306 17.50 -5.20 17.85
CA GLY A 306 18.75 -4.43 17.76
C GLY A 306 19.71 -4.91 16.67
N THR A 307 19.28 -5.87 15.83
CA THR A 307 20.09 -6.40 14.73
C THR A 307 19.36 -6.22 13.41
N ILE A 308 20.06 -5.72 12.40
CA ILE A 308 19.55 -5.62 11.03
C ILE A 308 19.80 -6.96 10.34
N PRO A 309 18.79 -7.61 9.75
CA PRO A 309 18.99 -8.83 8.99
C PRO A 309 19.83 -8.55 7.74
N TYR A 310 20.69 -9.49 7.40
CA TYR A 310 21.55 -9.39 6.23
C TYR A 310 20.72 -9.24 4.96
N CYS A 311 21.08 -8.27 4.12
CA CYS A 311 20.48 -8.00 2.83
C CYS A 311 21.50 -8.22 1.71
N VAL A 312 21.12 -9.01 0.71
CA VAL A 312 22.03 -9.36 -0.40
C VAL A 312 22.06 -8.29 -1.48
N ARG A 313 20.99 -7.50 -1.64
CA ARG A 313 20.87 -6.40 -2.61
C ARG A 313 19.93 -5.32 -2.09
N LYS A 314 20.07 -4.12 -2.67
CA LYS A 314 19.21 -2.96 -2.43
C LYS A 314 18.22 -2.81 -3.57
N VAL A 315 16.96 -2.88 -3.26
CA VAL A 315 15.87 -2.86 -4.23
C VAL A 315 14.93 -1.69 -3.96
N ALA A 316 14.61 -0.91 -4.99
CA ALA A 316 13.61 0.13 -4.87
C ALA A 316 12.34 -0.22 -5.66
N VAL A 317 11.18 0.00 -5.05
CA VAL A 317 9.88 0.00 -5.73
C VAL A 317 9.55 1.45 -6.09
N LEU A 318 9.42 1.71 -7.38
CA LEU A 318 9.15 3.04 -7.94
C LEU A 318 7.64 3.21 -8.14
N ASN A 319 7.08 4.25 -7.56
CA ASN A 319 5.69 4.67 -7.75
C ASN A 319 5.56 6.19 -7.60
N SER A 320 4.36 6.74 -7.75
CA SER A 320 4.13 8.19 -7.64
C SER A 320 4.21 8.74 -6.20
N TRP A 321 4.25 7.88 -5.20
CA TRP A 321 4.11 8.27 -3.80
C TRP A 321 5.40 8.14 -2.97
N GLY A 322 6.34 7.29 -3.42
CA GLY A 322 7.55 6.97 -2.66
C GLY A 322 7.30 6.20 -1.34
N LYS A 323 6.13 5.63 -1.18
CA LYS A 323 5.70 4.87 0.00
C LYS A 323 4.76 3.74 -0.38
N ILE A 324 4.58 2.79 0.52
CA ILE A 324 3.49 1.82 0.41
C ILE A 324 2.17 2.55 0.63
N ARG A 325 1.23 2.37 -0.28
CA ARG A 325 -0.13 2.86 -0.12
C ARG A 325 -1.00 1.79 0.49
N SER A 326 -1.82 2.16 1.47
CA SER A 326 -2.78 1.23 2.07
C SER A 326 -3.73 0.61 1.04
N TRP A 327 -4.14 1.36 0.03
CA TRP A 327 -4.91 0.85 -1.10
C TRP A 327 -4.23 -0.27 -1.89
N GLY A 328 -2.92 -0.30 -1.92
CA GLY A 328 -2.15 -1.38 -2.55
C GLY A 328 -1.97 -2.60 -1.67
N CYS A 329 -2.21 -2.47 -0.37
CA CYS A 329 -1.96 -3.52 0.61
C CYS A 329 -3.24 -4.16 1.15
N HIS A 330 -4.33 -3.40 1.25
CA HIS A 330 -5.61 -3.86 1.77
C HIS A 330 -6.62 -3.98 0.64
N MET A 331 -7.04 -5.18 0.39
CA MET A 331 -7.95 -5.50 -0.71
C MET A 331 -9.38 -5.76 -0.21
N VAL A 332 -9.71 -5.30 0.98
CA VAL A 332 -10.92 -5.69 1.67
C VAL A 332 -12.17 -5.05 1.07
N HIS A 333 -12.07 -3.83 0.53
CA HIS A 333 -13.29 -3.07 0.26
C HIS A 333 -13.47 -2.53 -1.13
N HIS A 334 -12.55 -2.65 -2.01
CA HIS A 334 -12.76 -2.26 -3.40
C HIS A 334 -12.31 -3.39 -4.32
N ALA A 335 -13.19 -4.38 -4.47
CA ALA A 335 -12.93 -5.55 -5.32
C ALA A 335 -12.44 -5.21 -6.75
N LEU A 336 -12.77 -4.03 -7.24
CA LEU A 336 -12.27 -3.52 -8.51
C LEU A 336 -10.75 -3.33 -8.50
N TYR A 337 -10.19 -2.86 -7.38
CA TYR A 337 -8.75 -2.60 -7.27
C TYR A 337 -7.94 -3.87 -7.11
N GLN A 338 -8.51 -4.93 -6.59
CA GLN A 338 -7.81 -6.21 -6.44
C GLN A 338 -7.34 -6.75 -7.79
N LYS A 339 -8.17 -6.64 -8.81
CA LYS A 339 -7.80 -7.09 -10.16
C LYS A 339 -6.74 -6.23 -10.82
N GLN A 340 -6.74 -4.95 -10.50
CA GLN A 340 -5.87 -3.96 -11.14
C GLN A 340 -4.49 -3.87 -10.49
N ASN A 341 -4.37 -4.20 -9.21
CA ASN A 341 -3.12 -4.06 -8.47
C ASN A 341 -2.55 -5.36 -7.91
N TYR A 342 -3.04 -6.52 -8.35
CA TYR A 342 -2.59 -7.81 -7.82
C TYR A 342 -1.08 -8.03 -7.93
N SER A 343 -0.47 -7.54 -9.00
CA SER A 343 0.99 -7.63 -9.18
C SER A 343 1.73 -6.71 -8.21
N TYR A 344 1.24 -5.49 -7.99
CA TYR A 344 1.84 -4.58 -7.01
C TYR A 344 1.80 -5.18 -5.61
N ALA A 345 0.64 -5.64 -5.17
CA ALA A 345 0.48 -6.30 -3.88
C ALA A 345 1.34 -7.57 -3.78
N GLY A 346 1.41 -8.36 -4.86
CA GLY A 346 2.23 -9.58 -4.94
C GLY A 346 3.72 -9.30 -4.79
N ILE A 347 4.23 -8.28 -5.44
CA ILE A 347 5.63 -7.84 -5.33
C ILE A 347 5.95 -7.40 -3.90
N ILE A 348 5.12 -6.55 -3.30
CA ILE A 348 5.35 -6.07 -1.92
C ILE A 348 5.34 -7.24 -0.93
N GLU A 349 4.39 -8.17 -1.07
CA GLU A 349 4.31 -9.34 -0.19
C GLU A 349 5.54 -10.26 -0.36
N ALA A 350 5.96 -10.53 -1.58
CA ALA A 350 7.16 -11.32 -1.86
C ALA A 350 8.42 -10.68 -1.26
N LEU A 351 8.59 -9.37 -1.44
CA LEU A 351 9.73 -8.62 -0.92
C LEU A 351 9.74 -8.54 0.61
N SER A 352 8.59 -8.64 1.26
CA SER A 352 8.49 -8.49 2.73
C SER A 352 9.24 -9.58 3.51
N GLY A 353 9.40 -10.79 2.95
CA GLY A 353 10.20 -11.86 3.55
C GLY A 353 11.56 -12.10 2.87
N ALA A 354 11.83 -11.45 1.74
CA ALA A 354 13.04 -11.68 0.96
C ALA A 354 14.27 -10.97 1.57
N PRO A 355 15.50 -11.48 1.36
CA PRO A 355 16.72 -10.93 1.95
C PRO A 355 17.23 -9.69 1.20
N PHE A 356 16.36 -8.72 0.95
CA PHE A 356 16.67 -7.46 0.27
C PHE A 356 16.45 -6.25 1.20
N ASP A 357 17.28 -5.21 1.02
CA ASP A 357 16.98 -3.88 1.55
C ASP A 357 15.97 -3.22 0.60
N VAL A 358 14.70 -3.21 1.00
CA VAL A 358 13.59 -2.75 0.18
C VAL A 358 13.25 -1.31 0.52
N ARG A 359 13.30 -0.44 -0.46
CA ARG A 359 12.96 0.98 -0.37
C ARG A 359 11.82 1.33 -1.32
N PHE A 360 11.16 2.43 -1.04
CA PHE A 360 10.16 3.03 -1.92
C PHE A 360 10.66 4.39 -2.35
N ILE A 361 10.64 4.64 -3.65
CA ILE A 361 11.04 5.93 -4.23
C ILE A 361 9.93 6.46 -5.13
N SER A 362 9.79 7.78 -5.17
CA SER A 362 8.86 8.44 -6.08
C SER A 362 9.58 8.99 -7.32
N PHE A 363 8.79 9.27 -8.36
CA PHE A 363 9.30 10.01 -9.52
C PHE A 363 9.76 11.42 -9.13
N ASP A 364 9.09 12.04 -8.15
CA ASP A 364 9.48 13.35 -7.64
C ASP A 364 10.84 13.30 -6.92
N ASP A 365 11.15 12.22 -6.21
CA ASP A 365 12.48 12.01 -5.60
C ASP A 365 13.57 11.95 -6.66
N ILE A 366 13.33 11.23 -7.76
CA ILE A 366 14.28 11.14 -8.89
C ILE A 366 14.48 12.52 -9.53
N LEU A 367 13.40 13.29 -9.75
CA LEU A 367 13.49 14.63 -10.32
C LEU A 367 14.23 15.61 -9.39
N ALA A 368 14.03 15.48 -8.08
CA ALA A 368 14.71 16.33 -7.11
C ALA A 368 16.20 15.98 -6.97
N ASN A 369 16.53 14.70 -7.00
CA ASN A 369 17.91 14.23 -6.87
C ASN A 369 18.12 12.85 -7.55
N PRO A 370 18.49 12.79 -8.82
CA PRO A 370 18.74 11.52 -9.51
C PRO A 370 19.86 10.67 -8.91
N GLU A 371 20.74 11.25 -8.09
CA GLU A 371 21.83 10.54 -7.42
C GLU A 371 21.33 9.46 -6.44
N ILE A 372 20.05 9.53 -5.99
CA ILE A 372 19.47 8.49 -5.13
C ILE A 372 19.51 7.10 -5.78
N LEU A 373 19.53 7.03 -7.12
CA LEU A 373 19.59 5.78 -7.86
C LEU A 373 20.94 5.07 -7.71
N LYS A 374 22.03 5.79 -7.46
CA LYS A 374 23.38 5.22 -7.35
C LYS A 374 23.58 4.29 -6.16
N ASP A 375 22.73 4.39 -5.14
CA ASP A 375 22.76 3.52 -3.96
C ASP A 375 21.81 2.30 -4.09
N LEU A 376 21.34 2.02 -5.29
CA LEU A 376 20.44 0.92 -5.59
C LEU A 376 21.10 -0.10 -6.51
N ASP A 377 20.70 -1.36 -6.37
CA ASP A 377 21.06 -2.42 -7.32
C ASP A 377 19.96 -2.63 -8.36
N VAL A 378 18.69 -2.57 -7.95
CA VAL A 378 17.53 -2.85 -8.82
C VAL A 378 16.38 -1.87 -8.55
N ILE A 379 15.73 -1.43 -9.62
CA ILE A 379 14.46 -0.70 -9.57
C ILE A 379 13.34 -1.60 -10.09
N ILE A 380 12.21 -1.63 -9.38
CA ILE A 380 10.99 -2.34 -9.80
C ILE A 380 9.90 -1.31 -10.06
N ASN A 381 9.31 -1.33 -11.25
CA ASN A 381 8.10 -0.56 -11.58
C ASN A 381 6.98 -1.53 -11.95
N VAL A 382 5.89 -1.51 -11.21
CA VAL A 382 4.87 -2.56 -11.25
C VAL A 382 3.45 -1.99 -11.17
N GLY A 383 2.57 -2.50 -12.01
CA GLY A 383 1.14 -2.18 -12.03
C GLY A 383 0.58 -1.99 -13.43
N ASP A 384 -0.63 -1.47 -13.50
CA ASP A 384 -1.27 -1.09 -14.76
C ASP A 384 -0.72 0.25 -15.26
N GLY A 385 -0.69 0.43 -16.57
CA GLY A 385 -0.34 1.71 -17.18
C GLY A 385 -1.30 2.83 -16.79
N ASP A 386 -0.84 4.06 -16.90
CA ASP A 386 -1.60 5.27 -16.54
C ASP A 386 -2.11 5.31 -15.09
N THR A 387 -1.39 4.65 -14.17
CA THR A 387 -1.73 4.66 -12.74
C THR A 387 -0.63 5.30 -11.89
N ALA A 388 -0.96 5.59 -10.64
CA ALA A 388 0.01 6.06 -9.65
C ALA A 388 1.12 5.02 -9.35
N HIS A 389 0.87 3.76 -9.64
CA HIS A 389 1.85 2.68 -9.48
C HIS A 389 2.94 2.70 -10.55
N THR A 390 2.57 2.98 -11.79
CA THR A 390 3.49 2.96 -12.95
C THR A 390 3.93 4.34 -13.42
N GLY A 391 3.23 5.42 -13.03
CA GLY A 391 3.62 6.81 -13.27
C GLY A 391 2.80 7.54 -14.34
N GLY A 392 2.18 6.86 -15.31
CA GLY A 392 1.36 7.50 -16.36
C GLY A 392 2.03 8.69 -17.03
N GLY A 393 1.33 9.82 -17.15
CA GLY A 393 1.81 11.02 -17.83
C GLY A 393 3.12 11.63 -17.29
N ILE A 394 3.65 11.15 -16.17
CA ILE A 394 4.95 11.61 -15.66
C ILE A 394 6.11 11.22 -16.60
N TRP A 395 5.91 10.18 -17.41
CA TRP A 395 6.87 9.71 -18.41
C TRP A 395 7.03 10.65 -19.61
N GLU A 396 6.17 11.64 -19.76
CA GLU A 396 6.36 12.73 -20.72
C GLU A 396 7.56 13.62 -20.34
N ASN A 397 7.99 13.56 -19.07
CA ASN A 397 9.19 14.28 -18.62
C ASN A 397 10.45 13.48 -18.97
N PRO A 398 11.29 13.95 -19.94
CA PRO A 398 12.47 13.21 -20.40
C PRO A 398 13.53 13.02 -19.30
N ALA A 399 13.52 13.82 -18.25
CA ALA A 399 14.48 13.69 -17.15
C ALA A 399 14.31 12.36 -16.38
N ILE A 400 13.06 11.89 -16.22
CA ILE A 400 12.77 10.60 -15.58
C ILE A 400 13.34 9.44 -16.42
N SER A 401 12.96 9.39 -17.70
CA SER A 401 13.43 8.34 -18.61
C SER A 401 14.96 8.34 -18.76
N ALA A 402 15.57 9.54 -18.82
CA ALA A 402 17.02 9.68 -18.90
C ALA A 402 17.72 9.16 -17.64
N ALA A 403 17.24 9.52 -16.45
CA ALA A 403 17.85 9.10 -15.20
C ALA A 403 17.80 7.56 -15.02
N ILE A 404 16.67 6.93 -15.36
CA ILE A 404 16.51 5.48 -15.25
C ILE A 404 17.36 4.77 -16.32
N ARG A 405 17.37 5.25 -17.57
CA ARG A 405 18.25 4.70 -18.61
C ARG A 405 19.72 4.81 -18.24
N GLU A 406 20.15 5.95 -17.71
CA GLU A 406 21.53 6.13 -17.25
C GLU A 406 21.90 5.15 -16.14
N PHE A 407 21.01 4.96 -15.17
CA PHE A 407 21.19 3.99 -14.09
C PHE A 407 21.39 2.57 -14.64
N VAL A 408 20.51 2.11 -15.53
CA VAL A 408 20.61 0.77 -16.11
C VAL A 408 21.83 0.66 -17.05
N TYR A 409 22.06 1.65 -17.90
CA TYR A 409 23.21 1.65 -18.82
C TYR A 409 24.55 1.49 -18.08
N ASN A 410 24.65 2.01 -16.86
CA ASN A 410 25.85 1.93 -16.03
C ASN A 410 25.94 0.63 -15.20
N GLY A 411 24.96 -0.27 -15.26
CA GLY A 411 25.01 -1.60 -14.63
C GLY A 411 23.91 -1.87 -13.62
N GLY A 412 22.97 -0.94 -13.40
CA GLY A 412 21.79 -1.17 -12.57
C GLY A 412 20.80 -2.13 -13.21
N GLY A 413 19.96 -2.75 -12.38
CA GLY A 413 18.89 -3.64 -12.81
C GLY A 413 17.53 -2.94 -12.88
N PHE A 414 16.69 -3.33 -13.85
CA PHE A 414 15.31 -2.85 -13.90
C PHE A 414 14.34 -4.01 -14.10
N ILE A 415 13.30 -4.09 -13.27
CA ILE A 415 12.24 -5.09 -13.39
C ILE A 415 10.92 -4.38 -13.65
N GLY A 416 10.33 -4.63 -14.80
CA GLY A 416 9.02 -4.14 -15.18
C GLY A 416 7.96 -5.22 -15.05
N VAL A 417 6.88 -4.95 -14.31
CA VAL A 417 5.80 -5.92 -14.12
C VAL A 417 4.46 -5.32 -14.52
N GLY A 418 3.71 -6.00 -15.36
CA GLY A 418 2.45 -5.51 -15.89
C GLY A 418 2.65 -4.58 -17.07
N GLU A 419 2.39 -3.30 -16.88
CA GLU A 419 2.61 -2.23 -17.86
C GLU A 419 3.56 -1.16 -17.30
N PRO A 420 4.82 -1.55 -17.01
CA PRO A 420 5.80 -0.63 -16.45
C PRO A 420 6.05 0.54 -17.42
N SER A 421 6.19 1.73 -16.91
CA SER A 421 6.27 2.96 -17.72
C SER A 421 5.13 3.15 -18.73
N GLY A 422 3.98 2.50 -18.52
CA GLY A 422 2.86 2.49 -19.46
C GLY A 422 2.16 3.84 -19.54
N HIS A 423 2.29 4.49 -20.70
CA HIS A 423 1.64 5.74 -21.05
C HIS A 423 1.78 6.00 -22.55
N GLN A 424 0.66 6.25 -23.25
CA GLN A 424 0.72 6.49 -24.70
C GLN A 424 1.32 7.87 -24.99
N PHE A 425 2.60 7.90 -25.41
CA PHE A 425 3.31 9.13 -25.74
C PHE A 425 4.33 8.92 -26.85
N GLN A 426 4.40 9.83 -27.81
CA GLN A 426 5.36 9.83 -28.94
C GLN A 426 5.44 8.49 -29.71
N GLY A 427 4.31 7.80 -29.84
CA GLY A 427 4.24 6.54 -30.62
C GLY A 427 4.60 5.28 -29.83
N HIS A 428 4.95 5.39 -28.56
CA HIS A 428 5.22 4.28 -27.66
C HIS A 428 4.18 4.21 -26.56
N TYR A 429 3.87 3.00 -26.09
CA TYR A 429 3.07 2.80 -24.89
C TYR A 429 3.96 2.55 -23.66
N LEU A 430 4.95 1.66 -23.77
CA LEU A 430 5.95 1.48 -22.73
C LEU A 430 7.09 2.49 -22.96
N GLN A 431 7.19 3.52 -22.14
CA GLN A 431 8.14 4.60 -22.34
C GLN A 431 9.62 4.20 -22.13
N LEU A 432 9.84 2.99 -21.59
CA LEU A 432 11.16 2.36 -21.45
C LEU A 432 11.29 1.10 -22.33
N ALA A 433 10.53 1.00 -23.41
CA ALA A 433 10.50 -0.18 -24.29
C ALA A 433 11.88 -0.57 -24.83
N ASP A 434 12.68 0.42 -25.23
CA ASP A 434 14.05 0.22 -25.72
C ASP A 434 14.98 -0.41 -24.68
N MET A 435 14.75 -0.11 -23.40
CA MET A 435 15.52 -0.66 -22.30
C MET A 435 14.98 -2.03 -21.86
N LEU A 436 13.64 -2.17 -21.83
CA LEU A 436 12.96 -3.41 -21.43
C LEU A 436 13.05 -4.51 -22.52
N GLY A 437 13.27 -4.14 -23.77
CA GLY A 437 13.25 -5.05 -24.91
C GLY A 437 11.84 -5.45 -25.35
N VAL A 438 10.79 -4.87 -24.76
CA VAL A 438 9.40 -5.17 -25.08
C VAL A 438 8.57 -3.92 -25.25
N GLU A 439 7.49 -4.02 -26.06
CA GLU A 439 6.54 -2.94 -26.28
C GLU A 439 5.13 -3.50 -26.33
N LYS A 440 4.14 -2.65 -26.12
CA LYS A 440 2.74 -2.99 -26.24
C LYS A 440 2.16 -2.48 -27.57
N GLU A 441 1.57 -3.39 -28.33
CA GLU A 441 0.79 -3.02 -29.51
C GLU A 441 -0.56 -2.42 -29.09
N THR A 442 -0.77 -1.16 -29.43
CA THR A 442 -2.00 -0.40 -29.13
C THR A 442 -2.93 -0.25 -30.33
N GLY A 443 -2.59 -0.86 -31.48
CA GLY A 443 -3.43 -0.89 -32.66
C GLY A 443 -4.64 -1.81 -32.54
N PHE A 444 -5.32 -2.05 -33.67
CA PHE A 444 -6.57 -2.83 -33.67
C PHE A 444 -6.35 -4.33 -33.45
N THR A 445 -5.30 -4.87 -34.01
CA THR A 445 -4.98 -6.29 -33.91
C THR A 445 -3.49 -6.54 -33.99
N LEU A 446 -3.01 -7.38 -33.12
CA LEU A 446 -1.69 -7.97 -33.22
C LEU A 446 -1.71 -9.01 -34.34
N ASN A 447 -0.78 -8.90 -35.28
CA ASN A 447 -0.63 -9.91 -36.34
C ASN A 447 0.31 -11.01 -35.84
N TYR A 448 -0.24 -12.04 -35.28
CA TYR A 448 0.52 -13.17 -34.72
C TYR A 448 1.42 -13.89 -35.72
N ASP A 449 1.16 -13.78 -37.02
CA ASP A 449 2.00 -14.41 -38.04
C ASP A 449 3.35 -13.72 -38.22
N LYS A 450 3.48 -12.51 -37.71
CA LYS A 450 4.76 -11.75 -37.74
C LYS A 450 5.70 -12.07 -36.58
N TYR A 451 5.16 -12.63 -35.51
CA TYR A 451 5.88 -12.85 -34.28
C TYR A 451 6.05 -14.34 -34.06
N ASN A 452 7.27 -14.81 -34.22
CA ASN A 452 7.65 -16.20 -33.99
C ASN A 452 8.94 -16.20 -33.19
N TRP A 453 8.76 -16.20 -31.88
CA TRP A 453 9.88 -16.16 -30.96
C TRP A 453 10.23 -17.55 -30.45
N GLU A 454 11.53 -17.79 -30.30
CA GLU A 454 12.06 -18.94 -29.58
C GLU A 454 12.05 -18.66 -28.09
N GLU A 455 11.59 -19.61 -27.28
CA GLU A 455 11.63 -19.53 -25.82
C GLU A 455 12.97 -20.07 -25.28
N HIS A 456 13.46 -19.44 -24.20
CA HIS A 456 14.69 -19.83 -23.50
C HIS A 456 14.37 -20.31 -22.06
N PRO A 457 13.74 -21.49 -21.88
CA PRO A 457 13.28 -21.96 -20.57
C PRO A 457 14.44 -22.34 -19.62
N ASP A 458 15.64 -22.54 -20.15
CA ASP A 458 16.83 -22.89 -19.36
C ASP A 458 17.51 -21.68 -18.69
N HIS A 459 16.92 -20.49 -18.83
CA HIS A 459 17.48 -19.28 -18.25
C HIS A 459 17.53 -19.35 -16.72
N PHE A 460 18.55 -18.70 -16.12
CA PHE A 460 18.77 -18.65 -14.66
C PHE A 460 17.51 -18.32 -13.87
N ILE A 461 16.69 -17.40 -14.34
CA ILE A 461 15.47 -16.97 -13.63
C ILE A 461 14.48 -18.12 -13.46
N LEU A 462 14.38 -19.00 -14.44
CA LEU A 462 13.42 -20.11 -14.46
C LEU A 462 13.98 -21.45 -13.94
N ALA A 463 15.25 -21.52 -13.59
CA ALA A 463 15.93 -22.81 -13.28
C ALA A 463 15.30 -23.62 -12.14
N ASP A 464 14.61 -22.96 -11.18
CA ASP A 464 13.89 -23.64 -10.08
C ASP A 464 12.40 -23.90 -10.42
N THR A 465 11.95 -23.49 -11.60
CA THR A 465 10.52 -23.53 -11.94
C THR A 465 10.09 -24.96 -12.25
N THR A 466 9.25 -25.54 -11.41
CA THR A 466 8.73 -26.91 -11.57
C THR A 466 7.31 -26.96 -12.16
N LYS A 467 6.63 -25.81 -12.22
CA LYS A 467 5.28 -25.63 -12.74
C LYS A 467 5.25 -24.41 -13.66
N PRO A 468 4.27 -24.29 -14.57
CA PRO A 468 4.08 -23.06 -15.34
C PRO A 468 3.97 -21.85 -14.40
N VAL A 469 4.65 -20.76 -14.77
CA VAL A 469 4.60 -19.50 -14.01
C VAL A 469 3.17 -18.95 -14.04
N ASP A 470 2.68 -18.56 -12.87
CA ASP A 470 1.37 -17.88 -12.75
C ASP A 470 1.55 -16.38 -12.98
N PHE A 471 1.05 -15.91 -14.10
CA PHE A 471 1.02 -14.46 -14.42
C PHE A 471 -0.30 -13.79 -14.03
N GLY A 472 -1.23 -14.52 -13.39
CA GLY A 472 -2.59 -14.04 -13.21
C GLY A 472 -3.30 -13.86 -14.56
N GLU A 473 -3.97 -12.74 -14.74
CA GLU A 473 -4.56 -12.40 -16.06
C GLU A 473 -3.46 -12.14 -17.10
N GLY A 474 -2.33 -11.63 -16.67
CA GLY A 474 -1.23 -11.20 -17.54
C GLY A 474 -1.61 -9.99 -18.39
N LYS A 475 -0.64 -9.41 -19.08
CA LYS A 475 -0.92 -8.33 -20.04
C LYS A 475 -0.96 -8.88 -21.46
N LYS A 476 -1.80 -8.25 -22.28
CA LYS A 476 -2.01 -8.64 -23.69
C LYS A 476 -1.31 -7.68 -24.63
N ASN A 477 -1.12 -8.15 -25.87
CA ASN A 477 -0.53 -7.38 -26.95
C ASN A 477 0.91 -6.95 -26.68
N ILE A 478 1.65 -7.73 -25.89
CA ILE A 478 3.07 -7.49 -25.63
C ILE A 478 3.91 -8.25 -26.65
N PHE A 479 4.80 -7.54 -27.31
CA PHE A 479 5.76 -8.10 -28.25
C PHE A 479 7.19 -7.72 -27.88
N ALA A 480 8.17 -8.51 -28.33
CA ALA A 480 9.57 -8.29 -28.06
C ALA A 480 10.29 -7.65 -29.25
N TYR A 481 11.35 -6.90 -28.98
CA TYR A 481 12.30 -6.45 -29.98
C TYR A 481 13.26 -7.60 -30.39
N GLU A 482 13.95 -7.44 -31.51
CA GLU A 482 14.75 -8.50 -32.13
C GLU A 482 15.89 -9.04 -31.25
N ASP A 483 16.44 -8.19 -30.39
CA ASP A 483 17.56 -8.50 -29.49
C ASP A 483 17.14 -8.91 -28.08
N THR A 484 15.85 -9.17 -27.89
CA THR A 484 15.27 -9.56 -26.60
C THR A 484 15.18 -11.08 -26.46
N GLU A 485 15.63 -11.60 -25.33
CA GLU A 485 15.50 -13.02 -25.00
C GLU A 485 14.16 -13.28 -24.31
N ILE A 486 13.32 -14.13 -24.91
CA ILE A 486 12.00 -14.47 -24.38
C ILE A 486 12.10 -15.72 -23.54
N LEU A 487 11.68 -15.63 -22.28
CA LEU A 487 11.71 -16.74 -21.36
C LEU A 487 10.40 -17.53 -21.36
N VAL A 488 9.26 -16.84 -21.44
CA VAL A 488 7.91 -17.43 -21.45
C VAL A 488 7.01 -16.65 -22.37
N GLN A 489 6.27 -17.36 -23.21
CA GLN A 489 5.15 -16.80 -23.99
C GLN A 489 3.87 -17.63 -23.79
N ARG A 490 2.74 -17.01 -23.98
CA ARG A 490 1.43 -17.65 -23.95
C ARG A 490 0.61 -17.12 -25.14
N GLU A 491 0.10 -18.03 -25.98
CA GLU A 491 -0.66 -17.64 -27.16
C GLU A 491 0.06 -16.62 -28.05
N LYS A 492 1.39 -16.79 -28.20
CA LYS A 492 2.31 -15.89 -28.95
C LYS A 492 2.46 -14.48 -28.35
N GLU A 493 1.99 -14.25 -27.14
CA GLU A 493 2.25 -13.02 -26.41
C GLU A 493 3.38 -13.21 -25.40
N VAL A 494 4.26 -12.25 -25.29
CA VAL A 494 5.37 -12.28 -24.35
C VAL A 494 4.83 -12.17 -22.92
N GLN A 495 5.09 -13.17 -22.11
CA GLN A 495 4.76 -13.16 -20.69
C GLN A 495 5.96 -12.81 -19.82
N MET A 496 7.15 -13.23 -20.24
CA MET A 496 8.38 -12.95 -19.54
C MET A 496 9.54 -12.85 -20.54
N ALA A 497 10.34 -11.82 -20.40
CA ALA A 497 11.50 -11.58 -21.25
C ALA A 497 12.64 -10.90 -20.47
N VAL A 498 13.85 -11.02 -20.99
CA VAL A 498 15.03 -10.35 -20.47
C VAL A 498 15.76 -9.62 -21.58
N HIS A 499 16.37 -8.50 -21.24
CA HIS A 499 17.10 -7.68 -22.19
C HIS A 499 18.32 -7.02 -21.52
N GLU A 500 19.41 -6.93 -22.24
CA GLU A 500 20.60 -6.22 -21.79
C GLU A 500 20.61 -4.79 -22.36
N PHE A 501 20.83 -3.80 -21.49
CA PHE A 501 20.91 -2.40 -21.88
C PHE A 501 22.19 -1.76 -21.33
N GLY A 502 23.13 -1.51 -22.20
CA GLY A 502 24.46 -1.07 -21.81
C GLY A 502 25.19 -2.12 -20.97
N LYS A 503 25.43 -1.84 -19.70
CA LYS A 503 26.01 -2.79 -18.73
C LYS A 503 24.96 -3.39 -17.80
N GLY A 504 23.73 -2.91 -17.84
CA GLY A 504 22.67 -3.35 -16.98
C GLY A 504 21.73 -4.37 -17.63
N ARG A 505 20.82 -4.89 -16.84
CA ARG A 505 19.91 -5.97 -17.25
C ARG A 505 18.48 -5.66 -16.84
N CYS A 506 17.57 -5.90 -17.76
CA CYS A 506 16.14 -5.67 -17.58
C CYS A 506 15.36 -6.97 -17.64
N VAL A 507 14.31 -7.07 -16.80
CA VAL A 507 13.35 -8.17 -16.82
C VAL A 507 11.95 -7.60 -17.02
N TYR A 508 11.22 -8.17 -17.95
CA TYR A 508 9.80 -7.92 -18.12
C TYR A 508 8.98 -9.13 -17.66
N ILE A 509 7.91 -8.89 -16.90
CA ILE A 509 6.96 -9.91 -16.43
C ILE A 509 5.54 -9.37 -16.63
N SER A 510 4.67 -10.09 -17.34
CA SER A 510 3.32 -9.59 -17.69
C SER A 510 2.35 -9.48 -16.51
N GLY A 511 2.64 -10.13 -15.41
CA GLY A 511 1.91 -10.09 -14.15
C GLY A 511 2.53 -11.06 -13.15
N LEU A 512 2.45 -10.74 -11.86
CA LEU A 512 3.08 -11.57 -10.82
C LEU A 512 2.27 -11.52 -9.51
N PRO A 513 1.18 -12.30 -9.40
CA PRO A 513 0.46 -12.45 -8.14
C PRO A 513 1.36 -13.14 -7.10
N TYR A 514 1.07 -12.92 -5.82
CA TYR A 514 1.83 -13.55 -4.76
C TYR A 514 1.61 -15.07 -4.72
N SER A 515 2.71 -15.80 -4.74
CA SER A 515 2.82 -17.19 -4.36
C SER A 515 4.27 -17.47 -3.96
N PHE A 516 4.55 -18.61 -3.34
CA PHE A 516 5.94 -18.96 -3.02
C PHE A 516 6.78 -19.18 -4.28
N GLU A 517 6.19 -19.79 -5.30
CA GLU A 517 6.84 -20.00 -6.59
C GLU A 517 7.14 -18.66 -7.27
N ASN A 518 6.16 -17.77 -7.33
CA ASN A 518 6.35 -16.43 -7.91
C ASN A 518 7.33 -15.59 -7.10
N SER A 519 7.38 -15.74 -5.79
CA SER A 519 8.40 -15.09 -4.95
C SER A 519 9.82 -15.54 -5.33
N ARG A 520 9.99 -16.82 -5.68
CA ARG A 520 11.27 -17.36 -6.18
C ARG A 520 11.63 -16.77 -7.55
N ILE A 521 10.66 -16.63 -8.45
CA ILE A 521 10.86 -15.97 -9.75
C ILE A 521 11.34 -14.53 -9.54
N LEU A 522 10.68 -13.78 -8.66
CA LEU A 522 11.09 -12.42 -8.34
C LEU A 522 12.50 -12.37 -7.73
N TYR A 523 12.79 -13.25 -6.77
CA TYR A 523 14.10 -13.34 -6.13
C TYR A 523 15.22 -13.54 -7.16
N ARG A 524 15.05 -14.51 -8.07
CA ARG A 524 16.04 -14.79 -9.13
C ARG A 524 16.09 -13.68 -10.17
N SER A 525 14.97 -13.03 -10.49
CA SER A 525 14.93 -11.86 -11.37
C SER A 525 15.76 -10.71 -10.81
N ILE A 526 15.65 -10.45 -9.50
CA ILE A 526 16.44 -9.41 -8.82
C ILE A 526 17.92 -9.75 -8.86
N LEU A 527 18.30 -10.99 -8.55
CA LEU A 527 19.71 -11.39 -8.58
C LEU A 527 20.29 -11.29 -9.98
N TRP A 528 19.58 -11.77 -10.99
CA TRP A 528 20.04 -11.70 -12.38
C TRP A 528 20.21 -10.25 -12.85
N SER A 529 19.21 -9.39 -12.57
CA SER A 529 19.27 -7.97 -12.93
C SER A 529 20.42 -7.23 -12.23
N ALA A 530 20.78 -7.67 -11.04
CA ALA A 530 21.86 -7.09 -10.22
C ALA A 530 23.22 -7.78 -10.44
N HIS A 531 23.41 -8.62 -11.47
CA HIS A 531 24.62 -9.41 -11.70
C HIS A 531 25.06 -10.21 -10.46
N GLY A 532 24.09 -10.80 -9.76
CA GLY A 532 24.29 -11.48 -8.47
C GLY A 532 23.96 -12.98 -8.49
N GLU A 533 24.08 -13.65 -9.62
CA GLU A 533 23.78 -15.06 -9.74
C GLU A 533 24.66 -15.93 -8.84
N ASP A 534 25.89 -15.50 -8.60
CA ASP A 534 26.86 -16.19 -7.75
C ASP A 534 26.50 -16.16 -6.25
N ILE A 535 25.65 -15.21 -5.84
CA ILE A 535 25.18 -15.12 -4.45
C ILE A 535 23.82 -15.79 -4.20
N LEU A 536 23.27 -16.50 -5.18
CA LEU A 536 21.97 -17.15 -5.06
C LEU A 536 21.87 -18.01 -3.78
N HIS A 537 22.90 -18.75 -3.45
CA HIS A 537 22.92 -19.66 -2.30
C HIS A 537 23.32 -18.99 -0.97
N CYS A 538 23.47 -17.66 -0.94
CA CYS A 538 23.67 -16.94 0.32
C CYS A 538 22.35 -16.85 1.09
N TRP A 539 22.26 -17.55 2.22
CA TRP A 539 21.05 -17.56 3.06
C TRP A 539 19.79 -17.99 2.30
N TYR A 540 19.89 -19.11 1.64
CA TYR A 540 18.94 -19.63 0.68
C TYR A 540 18.41 -21.01 1.11
N SER A 541 17.17 -21.29 0.76
CA SER A 541 16.56 -22.63 0.85
C SER A 541 16.08 -23.08 -0.53
N GLU A 542 16.35 -24.32 -0.89
CA GLU A 542 15.79 -24.93 -2.12
C GLU A 542 14.27 -25.12 -2.01
N ASN A 543 13.76 -25.27 -0.80
CA ASN A 543 12.33 -25.40 -0.56
C ASN A 543 11.66 -24.01 -0.61
N PHE A 544 10.68 -23.84 -1.48
CA PHE A 544 9.96 -22.56 -1.67
C PHE A 544 9.19 -22.10 -0.43
N ASN A 545 8.77 -23.04 0.41
CA ASN A 545 8.03 -22.76 1.63
C ASN A 545 8.93 -22.36 2.80
N VAL A 546 10.25 -22.36 2.60
CA VAL A 546 11.21 -22.10 3.66
C VAL A 546 12.04 -20.86 3.33
N GLU A 547 12.08 -19.92 4.26
CA GLU A 547 12.92 -18.72 4.18
C GLU A 547 14.01 -18.74 5.25
N VAL A 548 15.15 -18.11 4.94
CA VAL A 548 16.29 -17.99 5.87
C VAL A 548 16.58 -16.52 6.11
N HIS A 549 16.57 -16.12 7.38
CA HIS A 549 16.88 -14.76 7.81
C HIS A 549 18.14 -14.78 8.64
N ALA A 550 19.19 -14.13 8.14
CA ALA A 550 20.49 -14.12 8.80
C ALA A 550 20.72 -12.81 9.57
N TYR A 551 21.15 -12.93 10.81
CA TYR A 551 21.54 -11.83 11.68
C TYR A 551 23.04 -11.95 11.94
N VAL A 552 23.82 -11.58 10.94
CA VAL A 552 25.27 -11.85 10.90
C VAL A 552 26.00 -11.16 12.05
N GLU A 553 25.57 -9.95 12.43
CA GLU A 553 26.21 -9.18 13.49
C GLU A 553 26.14 -9.86 14.88
N ASN A 554 25.08 -10.62 15.13
CA ASN A 554 24.92 -11.33 16.40
C ASN A 554 25.17 -12.86 16.28
N GLY A 555 25.61 -13.30 15.10
CA GLY A 555 25.93 -14.72 14.85
C GLY A 555 24.72 -15.66 14.85
N LYS A 556 23.53 -15.14 14.57
CA LYS A 556 22.28 -15.90 14.56
C LYS A 556 21.67 -15.98 13.17
N TYR A 557 20.84 -16.97 12.98
CA TYR A 557 19.93 -17.06 11.82
C TYR A 557 18.62 -17.72 12.25
N CYS A 558 17.56 -17.42 11.49
CA CYS A 558 16.24 -18.04 11.67
C CYS A 558 15.83 -18.72 10.38
N VAL A 559 15.37 -19.95 10.48
CA VAL A 559 14.78 -20.71 9.37
C VAL A 559 13.29 -20.79 9.62
N VAL A 560 12.51 -20.27 8.69
CA VAL A 560 11.07 -20.17 8.81
C VAL A 560 10.39 -21.08 7.82
N ASN A 561 9.57 -21.97 8.33
CA ASN A 561 8.62 -22.73 7.53
C ASN A 561 7.33 -21.89 7.37
N ASN A 562 7.05 -21.45 6.16
CA ASN A 562 5.88 -20.63 5.83
C ASN A 562 4.62 -21.46 5.57
N THR A 563 4.57 -22.69 6.08
CA THR A 563 3.40 -23.57 6.08
C THR A 563 3.20 -24.20 7.46
N TYR A 564 2.08 -24.86 7.66
CA TYR A 564 1.83 -25.67 8.87
C TYR A 564 2.19 -27.13 8.69
N GLU A 565 2.60 -27.52 7.49
CA GLU A 565 3.06 -28.86 7.19
C GLU A 565 4.58 -28.96 7.37
N PRO A 566 5.11 -30.08 7.86
CA PRO A 566 6.57 -30.31 7.91
C PRO A 566 7.19 -30.17 6.52
N GLN A 567 8.28 -29.46 6.42
CA GLN A 567 9.01 -29.22 5.17
C GLN A 567 10.38 -29.91 5.18
#